data_2527050018c74662844cd01eb3777382
#
_entry.id   2527050018c74662844cd01eb3777382
#
_cell.length_a   1.000
_cell.length_b   1.000
_cell.length_c   1.000
_cell.angle_alpha   90.00
_cell.angle_beta   90.00
_cell.angle_gamma   90.00
#
_symmetry.space_group_name_H-M   'P 1'
#
loop_
_entity.id
_entity.type
_entity.pdbx_description
1 polymer ?
#
loop_
_entity_poly.entity_id
_entity_poly.type
_entity_poly.pdbx_seq_one_letter_code
_entity_poly.pdbx_strand_id
1 'polypeptide(L)'
;MKMIKHQLVPAKDWIIENQNKSGSINWDHKGKCDPWDHCECLIALAIYEEWDAFNKGIEWFFKNLNAEGEIAAEFINERVTKDHSESHHAPYVFLPLYQKFLIDNDIDYLVKYKKEIQAIYNSTLAFADSDGFLFWAKDKDGFSDNSLITASCSVHISLKTYEKIADILDL
;
A
#
# COMPACT_ATOMS: atom_id res chain seq x y z
N MET A 1 0.84 24.67 -7.21
CA MET A 1 0.17 23.37 -7.16
C MET A 1 -0.98 23.21 -8.18
N LYS A 2 -1.93 24.18 -8.34
CA LYS A 2 -3.04 24.06 -9.35
C LYS A 2 -2.59 23.79 -10.80
N MET A 3 -1.49 24.39 -11.25
CA MET A 3 -1.00 24.27 -12.64
C MET A 3 -0.48 22.86 -12.97
N ILE A 4 0.16 22.18 -11.99
CA ILE A 4 0.68 20.81 -12.16
C ILE A 4 -0.46 19.80 -12.22
N LYS A 5 -1.53 19.96 -11.42
CA LYS A 5 -2.71 19.07 -11.46
C LYS A 5 -3.28 18.96 -12.88
N HIS A 6 -3.44 20.06 -13.62
CA HIS A 6 -4.01 20.02 -14.97
C HIS A 6 -3.15 19.25 -15.99
N GLN A 7 -1.82 19.24 -15.82
CA GLN A 7 -0.90 18.53 -16.71
C GLN A 7 -0.91 17.01 -16.51
N LEU A 8 -1.31 16.55 -15.31
CA LEU A 8 -1.31 15.13 -14.94
C LEU A 8 -2.70 14.47 -15.00
N VAL A 9 -3.74 15.21 -15.46
CA VAL A 9 -5.10 14.64 -15.63
C VAL A 9 -5.08 13.38 -16.52
N PRO A 10 -4.38 13.35 -17.68
CA PRO A 10 -4.34 12.13 -18.49
C PRO A 10 -3.76 10.91 -17.76
N ALA A 11 -2.77 11.12 -16.87
CA ALA A 11 -2.21 10.03 -16.06
C ALA A 11 -3.21 9.53 -15.03
N LYS A 12 -3.95 10.43 -14.38
CA LYS A 12 -5.02 10.08 -13.45
C LYS A 12 -6.14 9.32 -14.17
N ASP A 13 -6.57 9.76 -15.34
CA ASP A 13 -7.61 9.09 -16.13
C ASP A 13 -7.15 7.68 -16.54
N TRP A 14 -5.88 7.53 -16.94
CA TRP A 14 -5.29 6.22 -17.24
C TRP A 14 -5.30 5.27 -16.03
N ILE A 15 -5.01 5.75 -14.83
CA ILE A 15 -5.09 4.97 -13.59
C ILE A 15 -6.51 4.43 -13.39
N ILE A 16 -7.53 5.28 -13.55
CA ILE A 16 -8.94 4.89 -13.41
C ILE A 16 -9.35 3.86 -14.48
N GLU A 17 -8.92 4.04 -15.74
CA GLU A 17 -9.20 3.13 -16.84
C GLU A 17 -8.58 1.74 -16.63
N ASN A 18 -7.43 1.66 -15.91
CA ASN A 18 -6.75 0.39 -15.60
C ASN A 18 -7.16 -0.21 -14.25
N GLN A 19 -8.11 0.42 -13.53
CA GLN A 19 -8.65 -0.15 -12.32
C GLN A 19 -9.71 -1.22 -12.63
N ASN A 20 -9.52 -2.42 -12.08
CA ASN A 20 -10.49 -3.50 -12.17
C ASN A 20 -11.76 -3.19 -11.36
N LYS A 21 -12.82 -3.93 -11.64
CA LYS A 21 -14.08 -3.83 -10.86
C LYS A 21 -13.90 -4.17 -9.39
N SER A 22 -12.94 -5.03 -9.05
CA SER A 22 -12.56 -5.39 -7.67
C SER A 22 -11.85 -4.28 -6.92
N GLY A 23 -11.23 -3.34 -7.64
CA GLY A 23 -10.44 -2.24 -7.10
C GLY A 23 -8.95 -2.31 -7.37
N SER A 24 -8.39 -3.46 -7.80
CA SER A 24 -6.96 -3.54 -8.16
C SER A 24 -6.63 -2.61 -9.32
N ILE A 25 -5.48 -1.94 -9.24
CA ILE A 25 -4.98 -1.07 -10.29
C ILE A 25 -3.82 -1.77 -10.98
N ASN A 26 -3.96 -2.03 -12.27
CA ASN A 26 -2.99 -2.79 -13.03
C ASN A 26 -1.93 -1.88 -13.66
N TRP A 27 -0.73 -2.43 -13.91
CA TRP A 27 0.32 -1.74 -14.65
C TRP A 27 -0.08 -1.47 -16.08
N ASP A 28 -0.84 -2.40 -16.66
CA ASP A 28 -1.29 -2.37 -18.05
C ASP A 28 -2.56 -3.22 -18.24
N HIS A 29 -3.05 -3.28 -19.46
CA HIS A 29 -4.21 -4.08 -19.83
C HIS A 29 -3.99 -5.62 -19.76
N LYS A 30 -2.79 -6.10 -19.40
CA LYS A 30 -2.49 -7.53 -19.21
C LYS A 30 -2.86 -8.01 -17.82
N GLY A 31 -3.26 -7.11 -16.93
CA GLY A 31 -3.82 -7.42 -15.62
C GLY A 31 -2.79 -7.67 -14.53
N LYS A 32 -1.54 -7.26 -14.70
CA LYS A 32 -0.52 -7.34 -13.65
C LYS A 32 -0.75 -6.21 -12.64
N CYS A 33 -0.85 -6.57 -11.36
CA CYS A 33 -0.92 -5.64 -10.24
C CYS A 33 0.18 -5.99 -9.22
N ASP A 34 0.95 -4.98 -8.86
CA ASP A 34 1.93 -5.00 -7.79
C ASP A 34 1.40 -4.13 -6.65
N PRO A 35 1.39 -4.59 -5.39
CA PRO A 35 0.83 -3.83 -4.28
C PRO A 35 1.49 -2.48 -4.03
N TRP A 36 2.79 -2.35 -4.29
CA TRP A 36 3.50 -1.09 -4.12
C TRP A 36 3.05 -0.05 -5.15
N ASP A 37 3.08 -0.41 -6.45
CA ASP A 37 2.61 0.46 -7.53
C ASP A 37 1.12 0.79 -7.40
N HIS A 38 0.32 -0.17 -6.90
CA HIS A 38 -1.07 0.06 -6.58
C HIS A 38 -1.24 1.19 -5.54
N CYS A 39 -0.45 1.20 -4.48
CA CYS A 39 -0.47 2.27 -3.48
C CYS A 39 0.01 3.62 -4.05
N GLU A 40 1.00 3.64 -4.95
CA GLU A 40 1.41 4.86 -5.67
C GLU A 40 0.23 5.46 -6.46
N CYS A 41 -0.52 4.61 -7.15
CA CYS A 41 -1.72 5.02 -7.85
C CYS A 41 -2.80 5.56 -6.90
N LEU A 42 -2.97 4.95 -5.72
CA LEU A 42 -3.91 5.44 -4.70
C LEU A 42 -3.53 6.82 -4.17
N ILE A 43 -2.23 7.11 -4.00
CA ILE A 43 -1.77 8.46 -3.63
C ILE A 43 -2.20 9.48 -4.69
N ALA A 44 -2.03 9.14 -5.98
CA ALA A 44 -2.47 9.99 -7.07
C ALA A 44 -4.00 10.20 -7.06
N LEU A 45 -4.79 9.14 -6.88
CA LEU A 45 -6.24 9.23 -6.78
C LEU A 45 -6.69 10.11 -5.60
N ALA A 46 -6.05 10.00 -4.44
CA ALA A 46 -6.33 10.86 -3.29
C ALA A 46 -6.06 12.33 -3.60
N ILE A 47 -4.93 12.66 -4.24
CA ILE A 47 -4.59 14.05 -4.63
C ILE A 47 -5.63 14.66 -5.57
N TYR A 48 -6.25 13.84 -6.42
CA TYR A 48 -7.31 14.26 -7.33
C TYR A 48 -8.71 14.15 -6.72
N GLU A 49 -8.83 13.65 -5.49
CA GLU A 49 -10.11 13.45 -4.79
C GLU A 49 -11.06 12.50 -5.52
N GLU A 50 -10.49 11.51 -6.23
CA GLU A 50 -11.23 10.45 -6.94
C GLU A 50 -11.65 9.35 -5.95
N TRP A 51 -12.50 9.70 -4.99
CA TRP A 51 -12.81 8.89 -3.80
C TRP A 51 -13.43 7.55 -4.11
N ASP A 52 -14.25 7.43 -5.15
CA ASP A 52 -14.86 6.14 -5.53
C ASP A 52 -13.78 5.13 -5.99
N ALA A 53 -12.85 5.56 -6.82
CA ALA A 53 -11.75 4.74 -7.28
C ALA A 53 -10.75 4.44 -6.15
N PHE A 54 -10.43 5.45 -5.35
CA PHE A 54 -9.58 5.31 -4.17
C PHE A 54 -10.13 4.27 -3.19
N ASN A 55 -11.40 4.39 -2.80
CA ASN A 55 -12.02 3.50 -1.82
C ASN A 55 -12.05 2.05 -2.31
N LYS A 56 -12.39 1.81 -3.58
CA LYS A 56 -12.32 0.46 -4.18
C LYS A 56 -10.91 -0.12 -4.11
N GLY A 57 -9.89 0.69 -4.38
CA GLY A 57 -8.50 0.27 -4.31
C GLY A 57 -8.05 -0.08 -2.89
N ILE A 58 -8.40 0.74 -1.90
CA ILE A 58 -8.13 0.45 -0.49
C ILE A 58 -8.86 -0.82 -0.02
N GLU A 59 -10.12 -1.00 -0.40
CA GLU A 59 -10.88 -2.22 -0.06
C GLU A 59 -10.26 -3.47 -0.68
N TRP A 60 -9.82 -3.39 -1.94
CA TRP A 60 -9.09 -4.47 -2.58
C TRP A 60 -7.81 -4.81 -1.83
N PHE A 61 -7.02 -3.80 -1.46
CA PHE A 61 -5.77 -3.99 -0.75
C PHE A 61 -5.97 -4.75 0.56
N PHE A 62 -6.84 -4.25 1.43
CA PHE A 62 -7.10 -4.87 2.74
C PHE A 62 -7.75 -6.25 2.64
N LYS A 63 -8.57 -6.50 1.62
CA LYS A 63 -9.16 -7.83 1.36
C LYS A 63 -8.12 -8.88 0.98
N ASN A 64 -6.99 -8.47 0.41
CA ASN A 64 -5.91 -9.36 -0.03
C ASN A 64 -4.77 -9.49 0.99
N LEU A 65 -4.89 -8.89 2.18
CA LEU A 65 -3.99 -9.19 3.29
C LEU A 65 -4.25 -10.60 3.83
N ASN A 66 -3.15 -11.27 4.22
CA ASN A 66 -3.26 -12.48 5.01
C ASN A 66 -3.53 -12.16 6.50
N ALA A 67 -3.66 -13.20 7.33
CA ALA A 67 -3.97 -13.03 8.75
C ALA A 67 -2.86 -12.32 9.53
N GLU A 68 -1.62 -12.36 9.05
CA GLU A 68 -0.45 -11.71 9.63
C GLU A 68 -0.33 -10.23 9.24
N GLY A 69 -1.11 -9.75 8.27
CA GLY A 69 -1.03 -8.39 7.75
C GLY A 69 -0.02 -8.23 6.61
N GLU A 70 0.32 -9.30 5.91
CA GLU A 70 1.19 -9.30 4.74
C GLU A 70 0.35 -9.41 3.45
N ILE A 71 0.90 -8.99 2.33
CA ILE A 71 0.28 -9.09 1.00
C ILE A 71 1.21 -9.83 0.04
N ALA A 72 0.63 -10.65 -0.83
CA ALA A 72 1.39 -11.34 -1.87
C ALA A 72 2.06 -10.35 -2.84
N ALA A 73 3.27 -10.69 -3.32
CA ALA A 73 4.10 -9.78 -4.09
C ALA A 73 3.54 -9.42 -5.48
N GLU A 74 2.75 -10.30 -6.10
CA GLU A 74 2.24 -10.05 -7.45
C GLU A 74 0.89 -10.73 -7.69
N PHE A 75 0.03 -10.02 -8.39
CA PHE A 75 -1.24 -10.52 -8.89
C PHE A 75 -1.31 -10.38 -10.41
N ILE A 76 -1.85 -11.37 -11.11
CA ILE A 76 -2.20 -11.29 -12.53
C ILE A 76 -3.66 -11.69 -12.69
N ASN A 77 -4.47 -10.81 -13.27
CA ASN A 77 -5.91 -11.00 -13.39
C ASN A 77 -6.55 -11.42 -12.05
N GLU A 78 -6.19 -10.70 -10.99
CA GLU A 78 -6.69 -10.87 -9.61
C GLU A 78 -6.29 -12.20 -8.94
N ARG A 79 -5.40 -12.97 -9.54
CA ARG A 79 -4.86 -14.21 -8.95
C ARG A 79 -3.43 -13.98 -8.49
N VAL A 80 -3.12 -14.44 -7.30
CA VAL A 80 -1.74 -14.45 -6.80
C VAL A 80 -0.87 -15.27 -7.75
N THR A 81 0.22 -14.67 -8.23
CA THR A 81 1.22 -15.30 -9.09
C THR A 81 2.59 -15.39 -8.43
N LYS A 82 2.83 -14.52 -7.44
CA LYS A 82 3.97 -14.62 -6.52
C LYS A 82 3.44 -14.50 -5.09
N ASP A 83 3.46 -15.60 -4.36
CA ASP A 83 2.87 -15.73 -3.02
C ASP A 83 3.82 -15.35 -1.88
N HIS A 84 5.11 -15.07 -2.17
CA HIS A 84 5.99 -14.49 -1.16
C HIS A 84 5.55 -13.06 -0.81
N SER A 85 5.87 -12.63 0.40
CA SER A 85 5.65 -11.26 0.86
C SER A 85 6.92 -10.46 0.78
N GLU A 86 6.85 -9.20 0.33
CA GLU A 86 7.96 -8.26 0.33
C GLU A 86 7.77 -7.22 1.44
N SER A 87 8.84 -6.93 2.18
CA SER A 87 8.79 -6.11 3.40
C SER A 87 8.16 -4.73 3.21
N HIS A 88 8.23 -4.17 2.02
CA HIS A 88 7.75 -2.83 1.70
C HIS A 88 6.35 -2.77 1.10
N HIS A 89 5.77 -3.90 0.67
CA HIS A 89 4.48 -3.90 -0.02
C HIS A 89 3.33 -3.54 0.92
N ALA A 90 3.17 -4.28 2.02
CA ALA A 90 2.06 -4.05 2.94
C ALA A 90 2.12 -2.67 3.63
N PRO A 91 3.23 -2.23 4.22
CA PRO A 91 3.26 -0.97 4.96
C PRO A 91 3.13 0.26 4.06
N TYR A 92 3.35 0.14 2.74
CA TYR A 92 3.23 1.27 1.84
C TYR A 92 1.81 1.85 1.76
N VAL A 93 0.78 1.07 2.14
CA VAL A 93 -0.62 1.54 2.23
C VAL A 93 -0.82 2.67 3.24
N PHE A 94 0.07 2.82 4.21
CA PHE A 94 0.00 3.93 5.16
C PHE A 94 0.08 5.30 4.47
N LEU A 95 0.81 5.40 3.36
CA LEU A 95 0.97 6.65 2.63
C LEU A 95 -0.36 7.14 2.04
N PRO A 96 -1.07 6.37 1.19
CA PRO A 96 -2.36 6.82 0.66
C PRO A 96 -3.43 7.02 1.74
N LEU A 97 -3.45 6.21 2.82
CA LEU A 97 -4.36 6.42 3.94
C LEU A 97 -4.13 7.76 4.63
N TYR A 98 -2.88 8.08 4.94
CA TYR A 98 -2.52 9.35 5.57
C TYR A 98 -2.73 10.53 4.61
N GLN A 99 -2.45 10.34 3.31
CA GLN A 99 -2.72 11.37 2.29
C GLN A 99 -4.20 11.71 2.21
N LYS A 100 -5.09 10.70 2.24
CA LYS A 100 -6.54 10.91 2.31
C LYS A 100 -6.91 11.72 3.54
N PHE A 101 -6.45 11.30 4.72
CA PHE A 101 -6.71 12.00 5.98
C PHE A 101 -6.27 13.47 5.94
N LEU A 102 -5.12 13.78 5.35
CA LEU A 102 -4.63 15.16 5.21
C LEU A 102 -5.52 16.03 4.30
N ILE A 103 -6.31 15.43 3.42
CA ILE A 103 -7.19 16.13 2.48
C ILE A 103 -8.58 16.36 3.09
N ASP A 104 -9.19 15.33 3.67
CA ASP A 104 -10.59 15.36 4.11
C ASP A 104 -10.79 15.31 5.64
N ASN A 105 -9.72 15.04 6.40
CA ASN A 105 -9.72 14.94 7.87
C ASN A 105 -10.71 13.88 8.40
N ASP A 106 -10.97 12.82 7.62
CA ASP A 106 -11.88 11.74 7.97
C ASP A 106 -11.19 10.70 8.88
N ILE A 107 -11.32 10.89 10.20
CA ILE A 107 -10.78 9.97 11.21
C ILE A 107 -11.52 8.62 11.18
N ASP A 108 -12.81 8.61 10.94
CA ASP A 108 -13.61 7.39 10.94
C ASP A 108 -13.15 6.42 9.85
N TYR A 109 -12.63 6.96 8.75
CA TYR A 109 -12.01 6.16 7.70
C TYR A 109 -10.77 5.40 8.20
N LEU A 110 -9.90 6.03 8.98
CA LEU A 110 -8.74 5.37 9.59
C LEU A 110 -9.18 4.37 10.66
N VAL A 111 -10.18 4.73 11.49
CA VAL A 111 -10.74 3.84 12.52
C VAL A 111 -11.30 2.57 11.92
N LYS A 112 -11.95 2.64 10.76
CA LYS A 112 -12.47 1.48 10.00
C LYS A 112 -11.39 0.40 9.78
N TYR A 113 -10.14 0.79 9.54
CA TYR A 113 -9.02 -0.10 9.20
C TYR A 113 -7.98 -0.23 10.33
N LYS A 114 -8.31 0.20 11.56
CA LYS A 114 -7.38 0.23 12.70
C LYS A 114 -6.71 -1.13 12.96
N LYS A 115 -7.45 -2.24 12.83
CA LYS A 115 -6.93 -3.59 13.07
C LYS A 115 -5.91 -4.01 11.99
N GLU A 116 -6.23 -3.76 10.75
CA GLU A 116 -5.38 -4.07 9.60
C GLU A 116 -4.11 -3.21 9.62
N ILE A 117 -4.24 -1.93 9.94
CA ILE A 117 -3.11 -1.00 10.13
C ILE A 117 -2.15 -1.56 11.19
N GLN A 118 -2.67 -2.00 12.34
CA GLN A 118 -1.84 -2.57 13.41
C GLN A 118 -1.21 -3.92 13.01
N ALA A 119 -1.94 -4.77 12.28
CA ALA A 119 -1.41 -6.04 11.79
C ALA A 119 -0.26 -5.81 10.81
N ILE A 120 -0.40 -4.89 9.85
CA ILE A 120 0.65 -4.51 8.91
C ILE A 120 1.89 -3.98 9.64
N TYR A 121 1.71 -3.10 10.63
CA TYR A 121 2.82 -2.60 11.43
C TYR A 121 3.60 -3.73 12.11
N ASN A 122 2.89 -4.64 12.78
CA ASN A 122 3.51 -5.76 13.49
C ASN A 122 4.24 -6.70 12.52
N SER A 123 3.65 -7.02 11.37
CA SER A 123 4.29 -7.85 10.35
C SER A 123 5.52 -7.17 9.76
N THR A 124 5.47 -5.86 9.55
CA THR A 124 6.61 -5.09 9.03
C THR A 124 7.81 -5.15 9.97
N LEU A 125 7.58 -5.02 11.29
CA LEU A 125 8.65 -5.15 12.28
C LEU A 125 9.28 -6.54 12.30
N ALA A 126 8.51 -7.60 11.99
CA ALA A 126 9.02 -8.95 11.92
C ALA A 126 10.00 -9.20 10.76
N PHE A 127 10.06 -8.30 9.76
CA PHE A 127 11.08 -8.36 8.70
C PHE A 127 12.45 -7.83 9.14
N ALA A 128 12.59 -7.26 10.33
CA ALA A 128 13.87 -6.79 10.85
C ALA A 128 14.43 -7.78 11.87
N ASP A 129 15.75 -8.03 11.81
CA ASP A 129 16.46 -8.76 12.85
C ASP A 129 16.83 -7.86 14.05
N SER A 130 17.52 -8.44 15.05
CA SER A 130 17.94 -7.73 16.26
C SER A 130 18.92 -6.60 16.01
N ASP A 131 19.64 -6.62 14.90
CA ASP A 131 20.66 -5.62 14.52
C ASP A 131 20.04 -4.54 13.62
N GLY A 132 18.73 -4.65 13.27
CA GLY A 132 18.00 -3.72 12.43
C GLY A 132 18.23 -3.97 10.92
N PHE A 133 18.76 -5.11 10.54
CA PHE A 133 18.82 -5.53 9.14
C PHE A 133 17.42 -5.89 8.66
N LEU A 134 16.96 -5.23 7.60
CA LEU A 134 15.63 -5.47 7.03
C LEU A 134 15.72 -6.49 5.90
N PHE A 135 15.18 -7.69 6.11
CA PHE A 135 15.05 -8.69 5.07
C PHE A 135 14.12 -8.19 3.95
N TRP A 136 14.48 -8.45 2.70
CA TRP A 136 13.67 -8.00 1.56
C TRP A 136 12.34 -8.72 1.47
N ALA A 137 12.35 -10.05 1.56
CA ALA A 137 11.17 -10.87 1.32
C ALA A 137 11.09 -12.06 2.30
N LYS A 138 9.89 -12.62 2.38
CA LYS A 138 9.57 -13.81 3.16
C LYS A 138 8.66 -14.71 2.35
N ASP A 139 8.96 -15.99 2.32
CA ASP A 139 8.12 -17.04 1.75
C ASP A 139 7.87 -18.17 2.78
N LYS A 140 7.32 -19.29 2.31
CA LYS A 140 7.05 -20.48 3.15
C LYS A 140 8.31 -21.10 3.78
N ASP A 141 9.49 -20.85 3.24
CA ASP A 141 10.78 -21.40 3.71
C ASP A 141 11.48 -20.41 4.67
N GLY A 142 10.98 -19.17 4.81
CA GLY A 142 11.47 -18.16 5.73
C GLY A 142 11.85 -16.84 5.07
N PHE A 143 12.68 -16.06 5.76
CA PHE A 143 13.17 -14.77 5.26
C PHE A 143 14.33 -14.96 4.28
N SER A 144 14.38 -14.09 3.26
CA SER A 144 15.51 -14.01 2.35
C SER A 144 16.77 -13.48 3.06
N ASP A 145 17.95 -13.94 2.65
CA ASP A 145 19.24 -13.43 3.17
C ASP A 145 19.62 -12.05 2.61
N ASN A 146 18.74 -11.42 1.86
CA ASN A 146 19.00 -10.16 1.16
C ASN A 146 18.22 -9.01 1.77
N SER A 147 18.82 -7.81 1.69
CA SER A 147 18.17 -6.53 1.91
C SER A 147 18.28 -5.68 0.64
N LEU A 148 17.21 -4.96 0.32
CA LEU A 148 17.20 -4.02 -0.79
C LEU A 148 17.09 -2.58 -0.25
N ILE A 149 17.95 -1.68 -0.72
CA ILE A 149 17.92 -0.29 -0.29
C ILE A 149 16.61 0.41 -0.63
N THR A 150 16.00 0.07 -1.77
CA THR A 150 14.69 0.61 -2.18
C THR A 150 13.58 0.15 -1.24
N ALA A 151 13.56 -1.14 -0.87
CA ALA A 151 12.61 -1.68 0.11
C ALA A 151 12.81 -1.02 1.48
N SER A 152 14.06 -0.90 1.94
CA SER A 152 14.38 -0.26 3.22
C SER A 152 13.94 1.21 3.27
N CYS A 153 14.15 1.97 2.19
CA CYS A 153 13.67 3.35 2.10
C CYS A 153 12.14 3.44 2.12
N SER A 154 11.45 2.53 1.40
CA SER A 154 10.00 2.48 1.38
C SER A 154 9.41 2.09 2.74
N VAL A 155 10.01 1.13 3.44
CA VAL A 155 9.62 0.78 4.81
C VAL A 155 9.86 1.94 5.76
N HIS A 156 11.00 2.62 5.65
CA HIS A 156 11.30 3.77 6.51
C HIS A 156 10.23 4.87 6.39
N ILE A 157 9.88 5.29 5.18
CA ILE A 157 8.86 6.33 4.99
C ILE A 157 7.46 5.84 5.43
N SER A 158 7.17 4.56 5.23
CA SER A 158 5.92 3.94 5.67
C SER A 158 5.78 3.94 7.18
N LEU A 159 6.84 3.56 7.92
CA LEU A 159 6.85 3.58 9.38
C LEU A 159 6.75 5.00 9.94
N LYS A 160 7.42 5.98 9.30
CA LYS A 160 7.25 7.41 9.64
C LYS A 160 5.83 7.93 9.41
N THR A 161 5.13 7.36 8.45
CA THR A 161 3.73 7.68 8.18
C THR A 161 2.82 6.97 9.18
N TYR A 162 3.14 5.71 9.53
CA TYR A 162 2.44 4.99 10.59
C TYR A 162 2.49 5.72 11.93
N GLU A 163 3.65 6.27 12.36
CA GLU A 163 3.76 7.07 13.59
C GLU A 163 2.67 8.16 13.64
N LYS A 164 2.43 8.86 12.52
CA LYS A 164 1.41 9.92 12.44
C LYS A 164 -0.02 9.36 12.50
N ILE A 165 -0.26 8.20 11.87
CA ILE A 165 -1.56 7.53 11.94
C ILE A 165 -1.80 7.00 13.36
N ALA A 166 -0.77 6.45 13.99
CA ALA A 166 -0.85 5.94 15.35
C ALA A 166 -1.19 7.03 16.38
N ASP A 167 -0.59 8.22 16.24
CA ASP A 167 -0.91 9.39 17.06
C ASP A 167 -2.39 9.81 16.90
N ILE A 168 -2.96 9.71 15.69
CA ILE A 168 -4.37 10.03 15.42
C ILE A 168 -5.32 8.98 16.02
N LEU A 169 -4.91 7.71 16.01
CA LEU A 169 -5.73 6.57 16.42
C LEU A 169 -5.54 6.13 17.87
N ASP A 170 -4.65 6.76 18.63
CA ASP A 170 -4.21 6.33 19.97
C ASP A 170 -3.76 4.85 19.96
N LEU A 171 -2.74 4.52 19.14
CA LEU A 171 -2.15 3.19 18.99
C LEU A 171 -0.81 3.06 19.69
#